data_c02d143900dec78728a0c882929a4601
#
_entry.id   c02d143900dec78728a0c882929a4601
#
_cell.length_a   1.000
_cell.length_b   1.000
_cell.length_c   1.000
_cell.angle_alpha   90.00
_cell.angle_beta   90.00
_cell.angle_gamma   90.00
#
_symmetry.space_group_name_H-M   'P 1'
#
loop_
_entity.id
_entity.type
_entity.pdbx_description
1 polymer ?
#
loop_
_entity_poly.entity_id
_entity_poly.type
_entity_poly.pdbx_seq_one_letter_code
_entity_poly.pdbx_strand_id
1 'polypeptide(L)' 'MTFVESKSWVWCLKCLEWIDAANKVSFVNIEEDIHGIDNMTFICDECGQESNSKVIVKETQPKSR' A
#
# COMPACT_ATOMS: atom_id res chain seq x y z
N MET A 1 25.24 -11.14 7.13
CA MET A 1 23.96 -11.60 6.60
C MET A 1 23.06 -10.40 6.33
N THR A 2 22.52 -10.35 5.15
CA THR A 2 21.73 -9.20 4.74
C THR A 2 20.25 -9.40 5.09
N PHE A 3 19.70 -8.44 5.76
CA PHE A 3 18.28 -8.47 6.12
C PHE A 3 17.50 -7.76 5.05
N VAL A 4 16.57 -8.45 4.44
CA VAL A 4 15.68 -7.84 3.47
C VAL A 4 14.32 -7.69 4.12
N GLU A 5 13.88 -6.46 4.31
CA GLU A 5 12.60 -6.18 4.89
C GLU A 5 11.54 -6.10 3.79
N SER A 6 10.46 -6.82 4.00
CA SER A 6 9.32 -6.72 3.10
C SER A 6 8.58 -5.41 3.36
N LYS A 7 8.12 -4.80 2.30
CA LYS A 7 7.35 -3.56 2.37
C LYS A 7 5.92 -3.81 2.00
N SER A 8 5.05 -2.99 2.54
CA SER A 8 3.63 -3.03 2.19
C SER A 8 3.37 -2.07 1.05
N TRP A 9 2.60 -2.51 0.08
CA TRP A 9 2.29 -1.72 -1.11
C TRP A 9 0.79 -1.62 -1.29
N VAL A 10 0.33 -0.46 -1.72
CA VAL A 10 -1.08 -0.22 -2.02
C VAL A 10 -1.19 0.42 -3.39
N TRP A 11 -2.32 0.20 -4.04
CA TRP A 11 -2.53 0.72 -5.38
C TRP A 11 -3.23 2.07 -5.34
N CYS A 12 -2.63 3.06 -5.95
CA CYS A 12 -3.25 4.38 -6.09
C CYS A 12 -3.96 4.44 -7.43
N LEU A 13 -5.27 4.63 -7.38
CA LEU A 13 -6.09 4.68 -8.59
C LEU A 13 -5.81 5.90 -9.44
N LYS A 14 -5.37 6.97 -8.84
CA LYS A 14 -5.09 8.19 -9.57
C LYS A 14 -3.70 8.18 -10.18
N CYS A 15 -2.72 7.71 -9.42
CA CYS A 15 -1.35 7.61 -9.92
C CYS A 15 -1.14 6.38 -10.80
N LEU A 16 -2.03 5.40 -10.70
CA LEU A 16 -1.97 4.15 -11.44
C LEU A 16 -0.67 3.39 -11.21
N GLU A 17 -0.26 3.33 -9.96
CA GLU A 17 0.94 2.61 -9.59
C GLU A 17 0.86 2.15 -8.14
N TRP A 18 1.70 1.19 -7.81
CA TRP A 18 1.86 0.73 -6.43
C TRP A 18 2.74 1.69 -5.67
N ILE A 19 2.30 2.09 -4.49
CA ILE A 19 3.05 3.04 -3.67
C ILE A 19 3.33 2.43 -2.31
N ASP A 20 4.41 2.92 -1.69
CA ASP A 20 4.83 2.44 -0.38
C ASP A 20 3.81 2.85 0.67
N ALA A 21 3.14 1.85 1.26
CA ALA A 21 2.09 2.09 2.23
C ALA A 21 2.61 2.61 3.57
N ALA A 22 3.92 2.59 3.78
CA ALA A 22 4.49 3.06 5.04
C ALA A 22 4.98 4.49 4.96
N ASN A 23 5.50 4.90 3.79
CA ASN A 23 6.18 6.18 3.66
C ASN A 23 5.51 7.17 2.71
N LYS A 24 4.69 6.69 1.82
CA LYS A 24 4.11 7.54 0.77
C LYS A 24 2.62 7.77 0.92
N VAL A 25 2.03 7.30 1.98
CA VAL A 25 0.59 7.47 2.22
C VAL A 25 0.33 7.81 3.66
N SER A 26 -0.81 8.43 3.89
CA SER A 26 -1.34 8.64 5.24
C SER A 26 -2.38 7.58 5.52
N PHE A 27 -2.32 6.98 6.69
CA PHE A 27 -3.31 5.99 7.09
C PHE A 27 -4.62 6.66 7.44
N VAL A 28 -5.69 6.12 6.92
CA VAL A 28 -7.03 6.53 7.31
C VAL A 28 -7.68 5.39 8.09
N ASN A 29 -7.68 4.18 7.51
CA ASN A 29 -8.28 3.03 8.14
C ASN A 29 -7.71 1.74 7.55
N ILE A 30 -7.62 0.72 8.39
CA ILE A 30 -7.18 -0.61 7.96
C ILE A 30 -8.27 -1.61 8.32
N GLU A 31 -8.70 -2.40 7.34
CA GLU A 31 -9.66 -3.45 7.57
C GLU A 31 -8.93 -4.79 7.64
N GLU A 32 -9.13 -5.50 8.74
CA GLU A 32 -8.56 -6.81 8.93
C GLU A 32 -9.60 -7.88 8.70
N ASP A 33 -9.22 -8.91 7.99
CA ASP A 33 -10.02 -10.11 7.84
C ASP A 33 -9.46 -11.19 8.75
N ILE A 34 -10.13 -12.33 8.80
CA ILE A 34 -9.66 -13.47 9.60
C ILE A 34 -8.29 -13.97 9.12
N HIS A 35 -7.90 -13.61 7.93
CA HIS A 35 -6.61 -13.99 7.35
C HIS A 35 -5.56 -12.90 7.45
N GLY A 36 -5.88 -11.80 8.14
CA GLY A 36 -4.96 -10.70 8.31
C GLY A 36 -5.45 -9.43 7.63
N ILE A 37 -4.54 -8.48 7.42
CA ILE A 37 -4.87 -7.22 6.78
C ILE A 37 -5.13 -7.45 5.31
N ASP A 38 -6.33 -7.13 4.86
CA ASP A 38 -6.73 -7.35 3.49
C ASP A 38 -6.85 -6.05 2.70
N ASN A 39 -7.47 -5.04 3.28
CA ASN A 39 -7.69 -3.77 2.61
C ASN A 39 -7.28 -2.60 3.49
N MET A 40 -6.88 -1.52 2.84
CA MET A 40 -6.50 -0.30 3.53
C MET A 40 -7.08 0.90 2.80
N THR A 41 -7.71 1.78 3.55
CA THR A 41 -8.13 3.09 3.04
C THR A 41 -7.04 4.08 3.40
N PHE A 42 -6.55 4.79 2.42
CA PHE A 42 -5.39 5.66 2.57
C PHE A 42 -5.52 6.90 1.72
N ILE A 43 -4.71 7.90 2.06
CA ILE A 43 -4.58 9.11 1.27
C ILE A 43 -3.19 9.12 0.68
N CYS A 44 -3.12 9.17 -0.65
CA CYS A 44 -1.85 9.23 -1.36
C CYS A 44 -1.20 10.60 -1.15
N ASP A 45 0.06 10.60 -0.73
CA ASP A 45 0.76 11.85 -0.46
C ASP A 45 1.03 12.66 -1.73
N GLU A 46 1.09 12.01 -2.87
CA GLU A 46 1.40 12.71 -4.11
C GLU A 46 0.19 13.37 -4.74
N CYS A 47 -0.94 12.68 -4.75
CA CYS A 47 -2.14 13.23 -5.38
C CYS A 47 -3.20 13.69 -4.37
N GLY A 48 -3.04 13.33 -3.11
CA GLY A 48 -3.98 13.69 -2.07
C GLY A 48 -5.33 13.00 -2.18
N GLN A 49 -5.41 11.96 -3.00
CA GLN A 49 -6.65 11.26 -3.24
C GLN A 49 -6.83 10.12 -2.24
N GLU A 50 -8.02 10.06 -1.65
CA GLU A 50 -8.36 8.94 -0.78
C GLU A 50 -8.72 7.74 -1.63
N SER A 51 -8.17 6.59 -1.30
CA SER A 51 -8.39 5.36 -2.04
C SER A 51 -8.44 4.18 -1.10
N ASN A 52 -9.07 3.10 -1.55
CA ASN A 52 -9.09 1.84 -0.84
C ASN A 52 -8.46 0.79 -1.75
N SER A 53 -7.51 0.06 -1.22
CA SER A 53 -6.78 -0.93 -2.00
C SER A 53 -6.37 -2.10 -1.15
N LYS A 54 -6.15 -3.23 -1.79
CA LYS A 54 -5.53 -4.36 -1.14
C LYS A 54 -4.10 -4.02 -0.76
N VAL A 55 -3.69 -4.55 0.37
CA VAL A 55 -2.29 -4.41 0.81
C VAL A 55 -1.55 -5.67 0.41
N ILE A 56 -0.47 -5.49 -0.33
CA ILE A 56 0.40 -6.62 -0.65
C ILE A 56 1.77 -6.38 -0.04
N VAL A 57 2.44 -7.46 0.28
CA VAL A 57 3.75 -7.40 0.92
C VAL A 57 4.78 -7.97 -0.04
N LYS A 58 5.73 -7.14 -0.45
CA LYS A 58 6.81 -7.54 -1.33
C LYS A 58 8.07 -6.77 -0.97
N GLU A 59 9.21 -7.32 -1.35
CA GLU A 59 10.50 -6.68 -1.09
C GLU A 59 10.70 -5.47 -2.00
N THR A 60 10.20 -5.56 -3.22
CA THR A 60 10.35 -4.49 -4.21
C THR A 60 8.99 -4.07 -4.71
N GLN A 61 8.95 -2.91 -5.34
CA GLN A 61 7.71 -2.39 -5.87
C GLN A 61 7.09 -3.35 -6.89
N PRO A 62 5.82 -3.71 -6.70
CA PRO A 62 5.13 -4.55 -7.68
C PRO A 62 5.02 -3.83 -9.01
N LYS A 63 5.02 -4.59 -10.06
CA LYS A 63 4.89 -4.00 -11.39
C LYS A 63 3.48 -3.50 -11.60
N SER A 64 3.36 -2.28 -12.08
CA SER A 64 2.08 -1.79 -12.59
C SER A 64 1.81 -2.48 -13.92
N ARG A 65 0.57 -2.74 -14.17
CA ARG A 65 0.17 -3.53 -15.33
C ARG A 65 0.62 -2.94 -16.64
#